data_c35fe6febb3bc14eab42dd2a817b1f2d
#
_entry.id   c35fe6febb3bc14eab42dd2a817b1f2d
#
_cell.length_a   1.000
_cell.length_b   1.000
_cell.length_c   1.000
_cell.angle_alpha   90.00
_cell.angle_beta   90.00
_cell.angle_gamma   90.00
#
_symmetry.space_group_name_H-M   'P 1'
#
loop_
_entity.id
_entity.type
_entity.pdbx_description
1 polymer ?
#
loop_
_entity_poly.entity_id
_entity_poly.type
_entity_poly.pdbx_seq_one_letter_code
_entity_poly.pdbx_strand_id
1 'polypeptide(L)'
;MFIKKDKLRYTSGCADKHPDELPGVRKKSFILPFAGGEIWFEHLDGIYQYTELSIQKLRRDTAIFRRPSSPGYITFVLDETIITEQLISEIADALIKPGKQFMRVAFVGADGLSCKKLKKILYGHGFAIKFFDGIEPAKEWLLNERNI
;
A
#
# COMPACT_ATOMS: atom_id res chain seq x y z
N MET A 1 -0.31 -1.65 26.49
CA MET A 1 -0.34 -1.63 26.07
C MET A 1 -0.40 -1.49 25.82
N PHE A 2 -0.68 -2.04 25.59
CA PHE A 2 -0.77 -2.24 24.97
C PHE A 2 -1.11 -2.16 25.04
N ILE A 3 -1.38 -2.12 25.21
CA ILE A 3 -1.71 -2.43 24.89
C ILE A 3 -2.03 -2.82 25.20
N LYS A 4 -2.18 -2.98 25.63
CA LYS A 4 -2.39 -3.60 25.73
C LYS A 4 -2.87 -3.75 25.87
N LYS A 5 -3.18 -4.02 25.81
CA LYS A 5 -3.63 -4.40 25.78
C LYS A 5 -3.88 -4.04 25.62
N ASP A 6 -4.04 -4.17 25.71
CA ASP A 6 -4.27 -3.95 25.41
C ASP A 6 -4.00 -3.87 25.03
N LYS A 7 -3.72 -3.90 25.05
CA LYS A 7 -3.54 -4.01 24.66
C LYS A 7 -3.51 -4.14 24.44
N LEU A 8 -3.52 -4.33 24.26
CA LEU A 8 -3.68 -4.79 23.99
C LEU A 8 -3.65 -5.34 23.90
N ARG A 9 -3.50 -5.56 24.06
CA ARG A 9 -3.53 -6.36 23.67
C ARG A 9 -3.39 -6.89 22.65
N TYR A 10 -2.64 -6.92 22.77
CA TYR A 10 -2.87 -7.06 21.47
C TYR A 10 -2.24 -8.17 20.82
N THR A 11 -1.43 -8.79 21.10
CA THR A 11 -0.86 -9.82 20.33
C THR A 11 -1.78 -11.00 20.18
N SER A 12 -2.18 -11.64 21.21
CA SER A 12 -3.10 -12.74 21.05
C SER A 12 -4.48 -12.25 20.70
N GLY A 13 -4.87 -11.12 21.26
CA GLY A 13 -6.18 -10.56 20.92
C GLY A 13 -6.32 -10.18 19.48
N CYS A 14 -5.21 -9.87 18.82
CA CYS A 14 -5.25 -9.51 17.42
C CYS A 14 -5.56 -10.68 16.51
N ALA A 15 -5.16 -11.86 16.90
CA ALA A 15 -5.33 -13.03 16.04
C ALA A 15 -6.79 -13.34 15.78
N ASP A 16 -7.67 -12.98 16.70
CA ASP A 16 -9.08 -13.31 16.59
C ASP A 16 -9.91 -12.21 15.98
N LYS A 17 -9.30 -11.07 15.62
CA LYS A 17 -10.04 -9.94 15.11
C LYS A 17 -9.80 -9.73 13.64
N HIS A 18 -10.86 -9.31 12.94
CA HIS A 18 -10.69 -8.89 11.56
C HIS A 18 -9.79 -7.64 11.54
N PRO A 19 -8.83 -7.55 10.61
CA PRO A 19 -7.91 -6.40 10.57
C PRO A 19 -8.62 -5.06 10.59
N ASP A 20 -9.76 -4.94 9.93
CA ASP A 20 -10.49 -3.68 9.87
C ASP A 20 -11.08 -3.25 11.20
N GLU A 21 -11.10 -4.13 12.19
CA GLU A 21 -11.63 -3.82 13.51
C GLU A 21 -10.60 -3.24 14.46
N LEU A 22 -9.34 -3.18 14.04
CA LEU A 22 -8.26 -2.75 14.91
C LEU A 22 -7.92 -1.29 14.67
N PRO A 23 -7.36 -0.59 15.69
CA PRO A 23 -6.95 0.79 15.52
C PRO A 23 -5.96 0.90 14.36
N GLY A 24 -6.12 1.92 13.54
CA GLY A 24 -5.22 2.16 12.42
C GLY A 24 -5.54 1.40 11.16
N VAL A 25 -6.44 0.40 11.22
CA VAL A 25 -6.78 -0.39 10.04
C VAL A 25 -8.24 -0.16 9.69
N ARG A 26 -8.67 1.09 9.74
CA ARG A 26 -10.06 1.41 9.44
C ARG A 26 -10.29 1.83 8.02
N LYS A 27 -9.25 2.27 7.34
CA LYS A 27 -9.39 2.76 5.97
C LYS A 27 -9.37 1.58 5.03
N LYS A 28 -10.41 1.47 4.23
CA LYS A 28 -10.50 0.40 3.26
C LYS A 28 -9.89 0.84 1.95
N SER A 29 -9.20 -0.08 1.31
CA SER A 29 -8.66 0.17 -0.02
C SER A 29 -9.80 0.12 -1.03
N PHE A 30 -9.69 0.91 -2.09
CA PHE A 30 -10.80 1.06 -3.02
C PHE A 30 -10.33 1.57 -4.37
N ILE A 31 -11.23 1.51 -5.36
CA ILE A 31 -10.99 2.06 -6.68
C ILE A 31 -11.54 3.48 -6.72
N LEU A 32 -10.69 4.44 -7.10
CA LEU A 32 -11.07 5.84 -7.20
C LEU A 32 -11.12 6.26 -8.66
N PRO A 33 -12.30 6.71 -9.17
CA PRO A 33 -12.34 7.34 -10.48
C PRO A 33 -11.68 8.72 -10.40
N PHE A 34 -10.81 9.03 -11.36
CA PHE A 34 -10.13 10.31 -11.36
C PHE A 34 -9.67 10.65 -12.78
N ALA A 35 -9.97 11.87 -13.26
CA ALA A 35 -9.46 12.40 -14.52
C ALA A 35 -9.69 11.45 -15.72
N GLY A 36 -10.82 10.77 -15.74
CA GLY A 36 -11.17 9.88 -16.84
C GLY A 36 -10.61 8.48 -16.74
N GLY A 37 -9.93 8.15 -15.68
CA GLY A 37 -9.41 6.81 -15.45
C GLY A 37 -9.73 6.32 -14.04
N GLU A 38 -9.06 5.28 -13.62
CA GLU A 38 -9.26 4.70 -12.31
C GLU A 38 -7.93 4.40 -11.65
N ILE A 39 -7.88 4.59 -10.33
CA ILE A 39 -6.71 4.34 -9.50
C ILE A 39 -7.11 3.40 -8.38
N TRP A 40 -6.30 2.38 -8.12
CA TRP A 40 -6.47 1.59 -6.90
C TRP A 40 -5.74 2.29 -5.75
N PHE A 41 -6.48 2.61 -4.71
CA PHE A 41 -5.92 3.20 -3.48
C PHE A 41 -5.68 2.11 -2.47
N GLU A 42 -4.42 1.80 -2.24
CA GLU A 42 -4.06 0.82 -1.23
C GLU A 42 -3.75 1.56 0.05
N HIS A 43 -4.71 1.56 0.98
CA HIS A 43 -4.55 2.22 2.26
C HIS A 43 -3.85 1.31 3.24
N LEU A 44 -2.58 1.61 3.47
CA LEU A 44 -1.77 0.95 4.50
C LEU A 44 -1.30 1.98 5.52
N ASP A 45 -1.99 3.11 5.61
CA ASP A 45 -1.63 4.19 6.51
C ASP A 45 -2.32 4.04 7.85
N GLY A 46 -1.74 4.66 8.88
CA GLY A 46 -2.32 4.67 10.21
C GLY A 46 -2.28 3.33 10.92
N ILE A 47 -1.38 2.45 10.53
CA ILE A 47 -1.27 1.12 11.15
C ILE A 47 -0.19 1.10 12.24
N TYR A 48 0.65 2.14 12.26
CA TYR A 48 1.66 2.35 13.30
C TYR A 48 2.57 1.14 13.47
N GLN A 49 2.69 0.61 14.69
CA GLN A 49 3.58 -0.50 15.01
C GLN A 49 2.97 -1.88 14.77
N TYR A 50 1.73 -1.94 14.32
CA TYR A 50 1.06 -3.22 14.08
C TYR A 50 1.46 -3.82 12.74
N THR A 51 2.74 -4.13 12.62
CA THR A 51 3.34 -4.50 11.33
C THR A 51 2.73 -5.75 10.70
N GLU A 52 2.27 -6.70 11.52
CA GLU A 52 1.60 -7.88 10.98
C GLU A 52 0.29 -7.52 10.30
N LEU A 53 -0.40 -6.50 10.80
CA LEU A 53 -1.66 -6.09 10.21
C LEU A 53 -1.46 -5.48 8.83
N SER A 54 -0.39 -4.72 8.64
CA SER A 54 -0.12 -4.14 7.32
C SER A 54 0.10 -5.25 6.30
N ILE A 55 0.77 -6.33 6.68
CA ILE A 55 1.04 -7.45 5.79
C ILE A 55 -0.25 -8.21 5.51
N GLN A 56 -1.05 -8.48 6.55
CA GLN A 56 -2.32 -9.19 6.38
C GLN A 56 -3.27 -8.41 5.47
N LYS A 57 -3.36 -7.10 5.70
CA LYS A 57 -4.23 -6.25 4.88
C LYS A 57 -3.76 -6.24 3.44
N LEU A 58 -2.46 -6.10 3.23
CA LEU A 58 -1.91 -6.09 1.88
C LEU A 58 -2.19 -7.40 1.16
N ARG A 59 -2.01 -8.53 1.83
CA ARG A 59 -2.28 -9.84 1.21
C ARG A 59 -3.73 -9.98 0.81
N ARG A 60 -4.65 -9.55 1.67
CA ARG A 60 -6.06 -9.59 1.36
C ARG A 60 -6.38 -8.71 0.15
N ASP A 61 -5.85 -7.49 0.16
CA ASP A 61 -6.14 -6.53 -0.91
C ASP A 61 -5.45 -6.92 -2.22
N THR A 62 -4.30 -7.57 -2.15
CA THR A 62 -3.57 -8.03 -3.34
C THR A 62 -4.43 -8.96 -4.18
N ALA A 63 -5.19 -9.83 -3.54
CA ALA A 63 -6.08 -10.73 -4.27
C ALA A 63 -7.10 -9.97 -5.11
N ILE A 64 -7.42 -8.74 -4.71
CA ILE A 64 -8.38 -7.91 -5.42
C ILE A 64 -7.68 -7.07 -6.50
N PHE A 65 -6.62 -6.35 -6.14
CA PHE A 65 -6.04 -5.39 -7.10
C PHE A 65 -5.22 -6.07 -8.19
N ARG A 66 -4.90 -7.35 -8.03
CA ARG A 66 -4.24 -8.08 -9.11
C ARG A 66 -5.21 -8.72 -10.09
N ARG A 67 -6.50 -8.55 -9.93
CA ARG A 67 -7.48 -9.02 -10.90
C ARG A 67 -7.29 -8.27 -12.22
N PRO A 68 -7.50 -8.91 -13.37
CA PRO A 68 -7.37 -8.22 -14.66
C PRO A 68 -8.28 -7.01 -14.78
N SER A 69 -9.43 -7.02 -14.11
CA SER A 69 -10.39 -5.91 -14.17
C SER A 69 -9.98 -4.74 -13.28
N SER A 70 -9.01 -4.90 -12.40
CA SER A 70 -8.56 -3.82 -11.54
C SER A 70 -7.65 -2.85 -12.28
N PRO A 71 -7.58 -1.58 -11.83
CA PRO A 71 -6.76 -0.58 -12.51
C PRO A 71 -5.29 -0.97 -12.57
N GLY A 72 -4.62 -0.52 -13.62
CA GLY A 72 -3.17 -0.65 -13.73
C GLY A 72 -2.42 0.47 -13.04
N TYR A 73 -3.12 1.41 -12.44
CA TYR A 73 -2.55 2.54 -11.70
C TYR A 73 -2.87 2.36 -10.25
N ILE A 74 -1.84 2.38 -9.40
CA ILE A 74 -2.02 2.07 -7.99
C ILE A 74 -1.21 3.04 -7.14
N THR A 75 -1.76 3.46 -6.01
CA THR A 75 -1.01 4.22 -5.03
C THR A 75 -1.08 3.51 -3.69
N PHE A 76 0.09 3.43 -3.03
CA PHE A 76 0.21 2.90 -1.67
C PHE A 76 0.33 4.10 -0.73
N VAL A 77 -0.61 4.22 0.21
CA VAL A 77 -0.56 5.27 1.22
C VAL A 77 0.01 4.65 2.49
N LEU A 78 1.15 5.16 2.92
CA LEU A 78 1.95 4.54 3.98
C LEU A 78 2.19 5.44 5.19
N ASP A 79 1.50 6.58 5.25
CA ASP A 79 1.66 7.52 6.36
C ASP A 79 1.40 6.84 7.70
N GLU A 80 2.23 7.16 8.69
CA GLU A 80 2.04 6.67 10.05
C GLU A 80 1.97 5.15 10.15
N THR A 81 2.80 4.49 9.36
CA THR A 81 2.92 3.04 9.38
C THR A 81 4.41 2.69 9.34
N ILE A 82 4.83 1.80 10.22
CA ILE A 82 6.20 1.32 10.20
C ILE A 82 6.38 0.39 9.00
N ILE A 83 7.32 0.75 8.13
CA ILE A 83 7.58 0.01 6.90
C ILE A 83 8.73 -0.95 7.15
N THR A 84 8.41 -2.22 7.33
CA THR A 84 9.41 -3.25 7.58
C THR A 84 9.96 -3.81 6.27
N GLU A 85 11.08 -4.52 6.37
CA GLU A 85 11.64 -5.24 5.22
C GLU A 85 10.62 -6.22 4.67
N GLN A 86 9.86 -6.86 5.55
CA GLN A 86 8.86 -7.82 5.12
C GLN A 86 7.75 -7.13 4.34
N LEU A 87 7.30 -5.96 4.78
CA LEU A 87 6.28 -5.22 4.04
C LEU A 87 6.77 -4.81 2.66
N ILE A 88 8.02 -4.36 2.57
CA ILE A 88 8.61 -4.01 1.28
C ILE A 88 8.64 -5.22 0.36
N SER A 89 9.02 -6.37 0.88
CA SER A 89 9.05 -7.60 0.10
C SER A 89 7.67 -8.01 -0.39
N GLU A 90 6.65 -7.86 0.47
CA GLU A 90 5.27 -8.19 0.10
C GLU A 90 4.75 -7.24 -0.98
N ILE A 91 5.07 -5.96 -0.87
CA ILE A 91 4.68 -4.98 -1.88
C ILE A 91 5.34 -5.33 -3.22
N ALA A 92 6.63 -5.65 -3.19
CA ALA A 92 7.36 -6.01 -4.40
C ALA A 92 6.75 -7.25 -5.06
N ASP A 93 6.46 -8.28 -4.28
CA ASP A 93 5.83 -9.49 -4.81
C ASP A 93 4.50 -9.18 -5.47
N ALA A 94 3.69 -8.34 -4.82
CA ALA A 94 2.38 -8.00 -5.34
C ALA A 94 2.46 -7.26 -6.68
N LEU A 95 3.51 -6.48 -6.89
CA LEU A 95 3.65 -5.67 -8.10
C LEU A 95 4.38 -6.38 -9.24
N ILE A 96 5.30 -7.28 -8.91
CA ILE A 96 6.20 -7.91 -9.89
C ILE A 96 5.69 -9.25 -10.38
N LYS A 97 4.94 -9.96 -9.56
CA LYS A 97 4.48 -11.31 -9.88
C LYS A 97 3.80 -11.37 -11.25
N PRO A 98 4.07 -12.39 -12.06
CA PRO A 98 3.43 -12.51 -13.39
C PRO A 98 1.91 -12.59 -13.29
N GLY A 99 1.23 -12.15 -14.37
CA GLY A 99 -0.21 -12.22 -14.46
C GLY A 99 -0.90 -10.87 -14.38
N LYS A 100 -0.21 -9.83 -13.94
CA LYS A 100 -0.76 -8.48 -13.91
C LYS A 100 0.37 -7.49 -14.15
N GLN A 101 0.22 -6.63 -15.14
CA GLN A 101 1.20 -5.59 -15.43
C GLN A 101 0.65 -4.24 -15.00
N PHE A 102 1.32 -3.62 -14.03
CA PHE A 102 0.96 -2.28 -13.60
C PHE A 102 1.64 -1.26 -14.51
N MET A 103 1.04 -0.08 -14.63
CA MET A 103 1.54 0.99 -15.48
C MET A 103 2.35 2.00 -14.70
N ARG A 104 1.78 2.49 -13.61
CA ARG A 104 2.44 3.44 -12.71
C ARG A 104 2.08 3.12 -11.28
N VAL A 105 3.05 3.27 -10.40
CA VAL A 105 2.88 2.99 -8.97
C VAL A 105 3.37 4.19 -8.20
N ALA A 106 2.52 4.75 -7.35
CA ALA A 106 2.88 5.88 -6.50
C ALA A 106 2.94 5.41 -5.05
N PHE A 107 3.88 5.97 -4.30
CA PHE A 107 4.00 5.73 -2.86
C PHE A 107 3.86 7.06 -2.14
N VAL A 108 2.97 7.13 -1.15
CA VAL A 108 2.71 8.35 -0.39
C VAL A 108 3.12 8.12 1.05
N GLY A 109 3.95 9.00 1.58
CA GLY A 109 4.28 8.99 3.01
C GLY A 109 5.35 8.01 3.43
N ALA A 110 6.10 7.44 2.50
CA ALA A 110 7.22 6.55 2.84
C ALA A 110 8.43 7.39 3.26
N ASP A 111 9.16 6.89 4.28
CA ASP A 111 10.39 7.56 4.71
C ASP A 111 11.50 7.37 3.67
N GLY A 112 12.59 8.16 3.83
CA GLY A 112 13.66 8.16 2.84
C GLY A 112 14.34 6.82 2.65
N LEU A 113 14.54 6.07 3.74
CA LEU A 113 15.18 4.77 3.64
C LEU A 113 14.27 3.77 2.92
N SER A 114 12.98 3.78 3.25
CA SER A 114 12.01 2.92 2.58
C SER A 114 11.91 3.27 1.10
N CYS A 115 11.94 4.56 0.75
CA CYS A 115 11.94 4.96 -0.66
C CYS A 115 13.12 4.37 -1.41
N LYS A 116 14.31 4.42 -0.81
CA LYS A 116 15.50 3.85 -1.46
C LYS A 116 15.36 2.35 -1.68
N LYS A 117 14.85 1.65 -0.68
CA LYS A 117 14.68 0.20 -0.78
C LYS A 117 13.65 -0.18 -1.82
N LEU A 118 12.54 0.56 -1.86
CA LEU A 118 11.50 0.31 -2.84
C LEU A 118 11.99 0.59 -4.25
N LYS A 119 12.70 1.70 -4.44
CA LYS A 119 13.30 1.99 -5.75
C LYS A 119 14.18 0.86 -6.23
N LYS A 120 15.04 0.37 -5.35
CA LYS A 120 16.01 -0.64 -5.73
C LYS A 120 15.34 -1.94 -6.13
N ILE A 121 14.34 -2.37 -5.36
CA ILE A 121 13.71 -3.67 -5.62
C ILE A 121 12.73 -3.62 -6.78
N LEU A 122 12.14 -2.45 -7.06
CA LEU A 122 11.12 -2.33 -8.10
C LEU A 122 11.66 -1.86 -9.45
N TYR A 123 12.92 -1.48 -9.53
CA TYR A 123 13.50 -0.97 -10.76
C TYR A 123 13.50 -2.03 -11.86
N GLY A 124 13.12 -1.62 -13.07
CA GLY A 124 13.26 -2.47 -14.25
C GLY A 124 12.13 -3.47 -14.48
N HIS A 125 11.02 -3.32 -13.80
CA HIS A 125 9.92 -4.28 -13.91
C HIS A 125 8.76 -3.80 -14.79
N GLY A 126 8.99 -2.78 -15.62
CA GLY A 126 8.01 -2.40 -16.64
C GLY A 126 6.98 -1.38 -16.20
N PHE A 127 7.08 -0.86 -14.99
CA PHE A 127 6.20 0.22 -14.56
C PHE A 127 7.04 1.36 -13.99
N ALA A 128 6.48 2.57 -14.04
CA ALA A 128 7.12 3.73 -13.45
C ALA A 128 6.73 3.85 -11.97
N ILE A 129 7.67 4.27 -11.13
CA ILE A 129 7.38 4.51 -9.71
C ILE A 129 7.74 5.94 -9.34
N LYS A 130 7.01 6.50 -8.39
CA LYS A 130 7.32 7.84 -7.88
C LYS A 130 6.82 7.96 -6.45
N PHE A 131 7.49 8.82 -5.68
CA PHE A 131 7.22 9.01 -4.26
C PHE A 131 6.69 10.42 -4.01
N PHE A 132 5.70 10.52 -3.12
CA PHE A 132 5.02 11.78 -2.84
C PHE A 132 4.80 11.94 -1.35
N ASP A 133 4.66 13.20 -0.91
CA ASP A 133 4.28 13.50 0.46
C ASP A 133 2.78 13.58 0.65
N GLY A 134 2.01 13.68 -0.43
CA GLY A 134 0.57 13.81 -0.34
C GLY A 134 -0.14 13.05 -1.43
N ILE A 135 -1.44 12.82 -1.20
CA ILE A 135 -2.26 12.02 -2.10
C ILE A 135 -2.59 12.78 -3.39
N GLU A 136 -2.84 14.09 -3.32
CA GLU A 136 -3.28 14.83 -4.50
C GLU A 136 -2.23 14.84 -5.62
N PRO A 137 -0.97 15.16 -5.35
CA PRO A 137 0.02 15.07 -6.43
C PRO A 137 0.23 13.66 -6.94
N ALA A 138 0.05 12.65 -6.08
CA ALA A 138 0.16 11.27 -6.51
C ALA A 138 -0.94 10.92 -7.53
N LYS A 139 -2.18 11.32 -7.25
CA LYS A 139 -3.29 11.07 -8.18
C LYS A 139 -3.03 11.72 -9.53
N GLU A 140 -2.56 12.96 -9.52
CA GLU A 140 -2.30 13.67 -10.76
C GLU A 140 -1.22 13.01 -11.58
N TRP A 141 -0.15 12.58 -10.92
CA TRP A 141 0.93 11.91 -11.63
C TRP A 141 0.46 10.59 -12.24
N LEU A 142 -0.36 9.84 -11.52
CA LEU A 142 -0.79 8.53 -11.98
C LEU A 142 -1.57 8.59 -13.28
N LEU A 143 -2.44 9.58 -13.44
CA LEU A 143 -3.32 9.64 -14.61
C LEU A 143 -3.05 10.79 -15.55
N ASN A 144 -2.05 11.61 -15.27
CA ASN A 144 -1.70 12.71 -16.16
C ASN A 144 -0.58 12.27 -17.09
N GLU A 145 -0.93 11.96 -18.33
CA GLU A 145 0.04 11.47 -19.30
C GLU A 145 1.13 12.47 -19.63
N ARG A 146 0.87 13.75 -19.42
CA ARG A 146 1.87 14.76 -19.72
C ARG A 146 3.04 14.74 -18.75
N ASN A 147 2.89 14.07 -17.62
CA ASN A 147 3.93 13.98 -16.61
C ASN A 147 4.78 12.72 -16.73
N ILE A 148 4.67 12.02 -17.81
CA ILE A 148 5.47 10.83 -18.03
C ILE A 148 6.93 11.17 -18.25
#